data_da345b9af4aa7c0fde67f7c49aa6a2d3
#
_entry.id   da345b9af4aa7c0fde67f7c49aa6a2d3
#
_cell.length_a   1.000
_cell.length_b   1.000
_cell.length_c   1.000
_cell.angle_alpha   90.00
_cell.angle_beta   90.00
_cell.angle_gamma   90.00
#
_symmetry.space_group_name_H-M   'P 1'
#
loop_
_entity.id
_entity.type
_entity.pdbx_description
1 polymer ?
#
loop_
_entity_poly.entity_id
_entity_poly.type
_entity_poly.pdbx_seq_one_letter_code
_entity_poly.pdbx_strand_id
1 'polypeptide(L)'
;ANHQILYGYSTIYTVITLRELETEFGILPNPKFDESQQNYITAPHAYGHTMLTVPITITDPDRTGLLLEAFAAKSAEIVTPAFYDKTLIGKSTRDEDSAEMLSIIFGNMHYDIGHFFMWGSLPHRVMLAWNDKKTDIGSIYAGVEKVARRDMEKCASLFE
;
A
#
# COMPACT_ATOMS: atom_id res chain seq x y z
N ALA A 1 -10.24 -25.56 -0.82
CA ALA A 1 -10.65 -24.49 0.11
C ALA A 1 -11.99 -24.91 0.74
N ASN A 2 -12.13 -24.74 2.08
CA ASN A 2 -13.32 -25.22 2.79
C ASN A 2 -14.46 -24.19 2.82
N HIS A 3 -14.43 -23.13 2.01
CA HIS A 3 -15.43 -22.06 1.92
C HIS A 3 -15.87 -21.48 3.29
N GLN A 4 -14.91 -21.31 4.20
CA GLN A 4 -15.17 -20.91 5.59
C GLN A 4 -14.94 -19.42 5.85
N ILE A 5 -14.43 -18.68 4.86
CA ILE A 5 -14.09 -17.26 4.98
C ILE A 5 -14.95 -16.47 4.00
N LEU A 6 -15.75 -15.55 4.52
CA LEU A 6 -16.56 -14.65 3.69
C LEU A 6 -15.73 -13.48 3.17
N TYR A 7 -14.86 -12.88 4.00
CA TYR A 7 -13.94 -11.81 3.65
C TYR A 7 -12.54 -12.12 4.14
N GLY A 8 -11.54 -11.94 3.27
CA GLY A 8 -10.13 -12.05 3.61
C GLY A 8 -9.41 -10.73 3.32
N TYR A 9 -8.60 -10.26 4.27
CA TYR A 9 -7.71 -9.11 4.06
C TYR A 9 -6.36 -9.60 3.59
N SER A 10 -5.88 -9.07 2.46
CA SER A 10 -4.59 -9.46 1.89
C SER A 10 -4.03 -8.38 0.96
N THR A 11 -2.82 -8.61 0.47
CA THR A 11 -2.21 -7.76 -0.56
C THR A 11 -2.77 -8.11 -1.94
N ILE A 12 -2.74 -7.16 -2.87
CA ILE A 12 -3.19 -7.37 -4.25
C ILE A 12 -2.41 -8.51 -4.95
N TYR A 13 -1.17 -8.76 -4.50
CA TYR A 13 -0.36 -9.88 -5.00
C TYR A 13 -1.02 -11.24 -4.75
N THR A 14 -1.80 -11.37 -3.69
CA THR A 14 -2.52 -12.60 -3.37
C THR A 14 -3.53 -12.97 -4.46
N VAL A 15 -4.09 -12.02 -5.17
CA VAL A 15 -4.99 -12.26 -6.30
C VAL A 15 -4.31 -13.12 -7.37
N ILE A 16 -3.02 -12.89 -7.62
CA ILE A 16 -2.24 -13.69 -8.58
C ILE A 16 -2.10 -15.14 -8.10
N THR A 17 -1.92 -15.34 -6.80
CA THR A 17 -1.77 -16.69 -6.22
C THR A 17 -3.10 -17.45 -6.14
N LEU A 18 -4.21 -16.71 -6.07
CA LEU A 18 -5.56 -17.28 -6.00
C LEU A 18 -6.17 -17.60 -7.37
N ARG A 19 -5.51 -17.25 -8.47
CA ARG A 19 -6.01 -17.46 -9.84
C ARG A 19 -6.35 -18.92 -10.18
N GLU A 20 -5.75 -19.87 -9.48
CA GLU A 20 -5.97 -21.31 -9.68
C GLU A 20 -7.08 -21.87 -8.79
N LEU A 21 -7.71 -21.02 -7.94
CA LEU A 21 -8.87 -21.45 -7.18
C LEU A 21 -10.06 -21.74 -8.10
N GLU A 22 -10.72 -22.85 -7.85
CA GLU A 22 -11.97 -23.19 -8.53
C GLU A 22 -13.13 -22.31 -8.06
N THR A 23 -13.04 -21.79 -6.82
CA THR A 23 -14.04 -20.91 -6.21
C THR A 23 -13.90 -19.50 -6.73
N GLU A 24 -14.98 -18.91 -7.16
CA GLU A 24 -15.04 -17.51 -7.52
C GLU A 24 -14.88 -16.62 -6.28
N PHE A 25 -14.16 -15.52 -6.43
CA PHE A 25 -14.00 -14.49 -5.42
C PHE A 25 -14.01 -13.12 -6.09
N GLY A 26 -14.53 -12.13 -5.38
CA GLY A 26 -14.50 -10.73 -5.78
C GLY A 26 -13.37 -9.97 -5.07
N ILE A 27 -13.05 -8.79 -5.58
CA ILE A 27 -12.10 -7.86 -4.98
C ILE A 27 -12.88 -6.65 -4.48
N LEU A 28 -12.57 -6.20 -3.27
CA LEU A 28 -13.17 -5.01 -2.68
C LEU A 28 -12.08 -4.07 -2.16
N PRO A 29 -12.27 -2.75 -2.24
CA PRO A 29 -11.40 -1.80 -1.57
C PRO A 29 -11.53 -1.94 -0.06
N ASN A 30 -10.53 -1.44 0.69
CA ASN A 30 -10.66 -1.33 2.13
C ASN A 30 -11.90 -0.51 2.48
N PRO A 31 -12.70 -0.93 3.48
CA PRO A 31 -13.88 -0.20 3.87
C PRO A 31 -13.52 1.20 4.36
N LYS A 32 -14.39 2.16 4.15
CA LYS A 32 -14.31 3.48 4.77
C LYS A 32 -14.51 3.35 6.28
N PHE A 33 -13.89 4.23 7.05
CA PHE A 33 -14.07 4.28 8.49
C PHE A 33 -15.53 4.60 8.86
N ASP A 34 -16.10 5.61 8.19
CA ASP A 34 -17.49 6.00 8.30
C ASP A 34 -17.96 6.77 7.03
N GLU A 35 -19.19 7.24 7.02
CA GLU A 35 -19.79 7.97 5.90
C GLU A 35 -19.18 9.35 5.67
N SER A 36 -18.48 9.93 6.65
CA SER A 36 -17.81 11.23 6.52
C SER A 36 -16.52 11.13 5.68
N GLN A 37 -15.94 9.95 5.59
CA GLN A 37 -14.79 9.69 4.75
C GLN A 37 -15.19 9.72 3.27
N GLN A 38 -14.74 10.74 2.54
CA GLN A 38 -15.16 10.95 1.14
C GLN A 38 -14.63 9.87 0.20
N ASN A 39 -13.34 9.53 0.30
CA ASN A 39 -12.69 8.60 -0.60
C ASN A 39 -12.29 7.30 0.11
N TYR A 40 -12.21 6.21 -0.65
CA TYR A 40 -11.51 5.02 -0.19
C TYR A 40 -10.02 5.33 -0.01
N ILE A 41 -9.35 4.64 0.89
CA ILE A 41 -7.91 4.80 1.12
C ILE A 41 -7.26 3.44 1.02
N THR A 42 -6.25 3.35 0.16
CA THR A 42 -5.39 2.18 0.04
C THR A 42 -3.97 2.60 0.39
N ALA A 43 -3.45 2.11 1.50
CA ALA A 43 -2.06 2.32 1.87
C ALA A 43 -1.21 1.15 1.36
N PRO A 44 -0.11 1.41 0.66
CA PRO A 44 0.84 0.35 0.32
C PRO A 44 1.42 -0.26 1.60
N HIS A 45 1.76 -1.55 1.56
CA HIS A 45 2.27 -2.26 2.73
C HIS A 45 3.70 -1.80 3.08
N ALA A 46 3.96 -1.40 4.34
CA ALA A 46 5.23 -0.79 4.76
C ALA A 46 6.47 -1.66 4.48
N TYR A 47 6.32 -2.98 4.51
CA TYR A 47 7.42 -3.92 4.24
C TYR A 47 7.46 -4.44 2.79
N GLY A 48 6.51 -4.06 1.97
CA GLY A 48 6.36 -4.53 0.59
C GLY A 48 6.74 -3.52 -0.47
N HIS A 49 7.28 -2.34 -0.08
CA HIS A 49 7.68 -1.33 -1.03
C HIS A 49 9.06 -1.63 -1.61
N THR A 50 9.09 -1.71 -2.93
CA THR A 50 10.36 -1.64 -3.63
C THR A 50 10.72 -0.17 -3.79
N MET A 51 11.83 0.26 -3.22
CA MET A 51 12.37 1.59 -3.41
C MET A 51 13.52 1.55 -4.39
N LEU A 52 13.55 2.55 -5.24
CA LEU A 52 14.71 2.79 -6.09
C LEU A 52 15.57 3.82 -5.39
N THR A 53 16.84 3.47 -5.15
CA THR A 53 17.83 4.36 -4.54
C THR A 53 18.95 4.65 -5.51
N VAL A 54 19.41 5.89 -5.49
CA VAL A 54 20.56 6.33 -6.30
C VAL A 54 21.76 6.46 -5.37
N PRO A 55 22.89 5.78 -5.66
CA PRO A 55 24.09 5.89 -4.84
C PRO A 55 24.63 7.33 -4.81
N ILE A 56 25.11 7.78 -3.65
CA ILE A 56 25.72 9.12 -3.50
C ILE A 56 26.98 9.30 -4.36
N THR A 57 27.59 8.20 -4.79
CA THR A 57 28.79 8.20 -5.64
C THR A 57 28.51 8.41 -7.12
N ILE A 58 27.27 8.70 -7.49
CA ILE A 58 26.89 8.93 -8.88
C ILE A 58 27.62 10.16 -9.44
N THR A 59 28.16 10.04 -10.66
CA THR A 59 28.92 11.09 -11.30
C THR A 59 28.07 12.04 -12.14
N ASP A 60 26.88 11.62 -12.54
CA ASP A 60 25.94 12.39 -13.38
C ASP A 60 24.51 12.22 -12.83
N PRO A 61 24.14 12.99 -11.81
CA PRO A 61 22.81 12.92 -11.20
C PRO A 61 21.71 13.38 -12.16
N ASP A 62 21.97 14.37 -13.02
CA ASP A 62 20.96 14.90 -13.94
C ASP A 62 20.55 13.86 -15.00
N ARG A 63 21.53 13.19 -15.59
CA ARG A 63 21.25 12.08 -16.50
C ARG A 63 20.50 10.95 -15.83
N THR A 64 20.88 10.62 -14.61
CA THR A 64 20.19 9.56 -13.87
C THR A 64 18.75 9.97 -13.55
N GLY A 65 18.52 11.18 -13.09
CA GLY A 65 17.20 11.72 -12.84
C GLY A 65 16.33 11.67 -14.11
N LEU A 66 16.87 12.12 -15.25
CA LEU A 66 16.17 12.07 -16.54
C LEU A 66 15.79 10.65 -16.95
N LEU A 67 16.70 9.67 -16.77
CA LEU A 67 16.39 8.27 -17.09
C LEU A 67 15.33 7.70 -16.17
N LEU A 68 15.37 7.99 -14.87
CA LEU A 68 14.37 7.54 -13.92
C LEU A 68 12.99 8.11 -14.23
N GLU A 69 12.91 9.39 -14.55
CA GLU A 69 11.67 10.05 -14.98
C GLU A 69 11.12 9.41 -16.26
N ALA A 70 11.99 9.18 -17.25
CA ALA A 70 11.58 8.52 -18.49
C ALA A 70 11.07 7.09 -18.26
N PHE A 71 11.71 6.31 -17.38
CA PHE A 71 11.26 4.99 -17.02
C PHE A 71 9.93 5.04 -16.25
N ALA A 72 9.76 5.98 -15.32
CA ALA A 72 8.51 6.16 -14.58
C ALA A 72 7.36 6.50 -15.54
N ALA A 73 7.56 7.47 -16.44
CA ALA A 73 6.57 7.85 -17.43
C ALA A 73 6.19 6.68 -18.36
N LYS A 74 7.19 5.96 -18.88
CA LYS A 74 6.93 4.79 -19.75
C LYS A 74 6.35 3.61 -18.99
N SER A 75 6.67 3.43 -17.73
CA SER A 75 6.05 2.42 -16.88
C SER A 75 4.56 2.71 -16.65
N ALA A 76 4.20 3.96 -16.41
CA ALA A 76 2.80 4.37 -16.28
C ALA A 76 2.00 4.16 -17.58
N GLU A 77 2.64 4.38 -18.74
CA GLU A 77 2.00 4.23 -20.07
C GLU A 77 1.88 2.77 -20.51
N ILE A 78 2.86 1.93 -20.22
CA ILE A 78 2.97 0.59 -20.82
C ILE A 78 2.84 -0.52 -19.77
N VAL A 79 3.64 -0.46 -18.69
CA VAL A 79 3.76 -1.56 -17.73
C VAL A 79 2.53 -1.63 -16.84
N THR A 80 2.08 -0.48 -16.32
CA THR A 80 0.93 -0.42 -15.41
C THR A 80 -0.36 -0.90 -16.08
N PRO A 81 -0.75 -0.44 -17.28
CA PRO A 81 -1.91 -0.98 -17.97
C PRO A 81 -1.75 -2.47 -18.30
N ALA A 82 -0.57 -2.89 -18.77
CA ALA A 82 -0.35 -4.29 -19.09
C ALA A 82 -0.45 -5.21 -17.88
N PHE A 83 0.05 -4.77 -16.71
CA PHE A 83 -0.11 -5.51 -15.45
C PHE A 83 -1.57 -5.56 -15.02
N TYR A 84 -2.25 -4.42 -15.08
CA TYR A 84 -3.65 -4.29 -14.71
C TYR A 84 -4.53 -5.18 -15.59
N ASP A 85 -4.50 -4.97 -16.91
CA ASP A 85 -5.41 -5.64 -17.84
C ASP A 85 -5.09 -7.14 -18.00
N LYS A 86 -3.82 -7.49 -18.12
CA LYS A 86 -3.42 -8.88 -18.44
C LYS A 86 -3.24 -9.76 -17.24
N THR A 87 -2.80 -9.19 -16.10
CA THR A 87 -2.45 -9.98 -14.92
C THR A 87 -3.58 -9.97 -13.91
N LEU A 88 -4.13 -8.83 -13.60
CA LEU A 88 -5.20 -8.72 -12.60
C LEU A 88 -6.56 -9.04 -13.20
N ILE A 89 -7.01 -8.30 -14.21
CA ILE A 89 -8.34 -8.50 -14.80
C ILE A 89 -8.40 -9.79 -15.62
N GLY A 90 -7.49 -9.97 -16.58
CA GLY A 90 -7.60 -11.04 -17.56
C GLY A 90 -7.39 -12.46 -17.04
N LYS A 91 -6.70 -12.64 -15.90
CA LYS A 91 -6.37 -13.96 -15.35
C LYS A 91 -6.87 -14.22 -13.94
N SER A 92 -7.17 -13.19 -13.19
CA SER A 92 -7.41 -13.30 -11.75
C SER A 92 -8.79 -12.86 -11.32
N THR A 93 -9.45 -11.99 -12.10
CA THR A 93 -10.83 -11.58 -11.84
C THR A 93 -11.73 -12.05 -12.99
N ARG A 94 -12.83 -12.66 -12.64
CA ARG A 94 -13.79 -13.23 -13.60
C ARG A 94 -15.03 -12.36 -13.77
N ASP A 95 -15.11 -11.23 -13.07
CA ASP A 95 -16.25 -10.34 -13.05
C ASP A 95 -15.87 -8.88 -13.35
N GLU A 96 -16.79 -8.12 -13.93
CA GLU A 96 -16.62 -6.70 -14.25
C GLU A 96 -16.56 -5.83 -13.00
N ASP A 97 -17.26 -6.21 -11.93
CA ASP A 97 -17.29 -5.46 -10.66
C ASP A 97 -15.89 -5.42 -10.02
N SER A 98 -15.15 -6.53 -10.07
CA SER A 98 -13.76 -6.55 -9.56
C SER A 98 -12.83 -5.62 -10.33
N ALA A 99 -13.05 -5.38 -11.62
CA ALA A 99 -12.29 -4.43 -12.41
C ALA A 99 -12.54 -2.99 -11.93
N GLU A 100 -13.80 -2.63 -11.66
CA GLU A 100 -14.15 -1.34 -11.10
C GLU A 100 -13.54 -1.16 -9.69
N MET A 101 -13.63 -2.17 -8.84
CA MET A 101 -13.03 -2.13 -7.49
C MET A 101 -11.51 -1.96 -7.54
N LEU A 102 -10.82 -2.60 -8.46
CA LEU A 102 -9.39 -2.40 -8.68
C LEU A 102 -9.08 -0.97 -9.11
N SER A 103 -9.88 -0.36 -9.97
CA SER A 103 -9.74 1.04 -10.37
C SER A 103 -9.86 1.97 -9.16
N ILE A 104 -10.82 1.73 -8.26
CA ILE A 104 -10.98 2.47 -7.01
C ILE A 104 -9.74 2.27 -6.11
N ILE A 105 -9.25 1.05 -5.95
CA ILE A 105 -8.08 0.73 -5.13
C ILE A 105 -6.84 1.49 -5.62
N PHE A 106 -6.52 1.39 -6.91
CA PHE A 106 -5.33 2.04 -7.48
C PHE A 106 -5.46 3.55 -7.59
N GLY A 107 -6.67 4.07 -7.85
CA GLY A 107 -6.94 5.51 -7.92
C GLY A 107 -6.89 6.22 -6.57
N ASN A 108 -6.96 5.47 -5.47
CA ASN A 108 -6.95 6.00 -4.10
C ASN A 108 -5.75 5.52 -3.28
N MET A 109 -4.62 5.26 -3.94
CA MET A 109 -3.38 4.93 -3.25
C MET A 109 -2.85 6.14 -2.49
N HIS A 110 -2.61 5.97 -1.21
CA HIS A 110 -2.13 7.01 -0.31
C HIS A 110 -0.79 6.58 0.31
N TYR A 111 0.25 7.37 0.05
CA TYR A 111 1.59 7.15 0.60
C TYR A 111 1.77 8.00 1.85
N ASP A 112 1.65 7.37 3.02
CA ASP A 112 1.84 8.02 4.32
C ASP A 112 3.31 7.94 4.74
N ILE A 113 3.94 9.11 4.89
CA ILE A 113 5.36 9.22 5.27
C ILE A 113 5.59 8.64 6.67
N GLY A 114 4.68 8.84 7.61
CA GLY A 114 4.79 8.29 8.96
C GLY A 114 4.71 6.77 9.00
N HIS A 115 3.87 6.20 8.14
CA HIS A 115 3.81 4.76 7.92
C HIS A 115 5.10 4.21 7.31
N PHE A 116 5.66 4.93 6.36
CA PHE A 116 6.89 4.56 5.66
C PHE A 116 8.11 4.57 6.57
N PHE A 117 8.33 5.67 7.31
CA PHE A 117 9.45 5.80 8.25
C PHE A 117 9.20 5.13 9.61
N MET A 118 8.01 4.57 9.81
CA MET A 118 7.66 3.83 11.04
C MET A 118 7.89 4.64 12.32
N TRP A 119 7.64 5.95 12.31
CA TRP A 119 7.89 6.83 13.45
C TRP A 119 7.24 6.29 14.75
N GLY A 120 8.05 6.14 15.78
CA GLY A 120 7.63 5.54 17.05
C GLY A 120 7.13 4.11 16.93
N SER A 121 7.35 3.44 15.79
CA SER A 121 6.79 2.12 15.47
C SER A 121 5.25 2.08 15.57
N LEU A 122 4.58 3.21 15.39
CA LEU A 122 3.13 3.33 15.57
C LEU A 122 2.32 2.36 14.68
N PRO A 123 2.61 2.19 13.37
CA PRO A 123 1.89 1.23 12.54
C PRO A 123 1.98 -0.20 13.07
N HIS A 124 3.16 -0.61 13.54
CA HIS A 124 3.37 -1.93 14.12
C HIS A 124 2.60 -2.13 15.42
N ARG A 125 2.57 -1.10 16.28
CA ARG A 125 1.81 -1.16 17.55
C ARG A 125 0.31 -1.25 17.34
N VAL A 126 -0.22 -0.54 16.34
CA VAL A 126 -1.62 -0.65 15.95
C VAL A 126 -1.93 -2.05 15.42
N MET A 127 -1.05 -2.63 14.61
CA MET A 127 -1.19 -4.00 14.13
C MET A 127 -1.18 -5.02 15.28
N LEU A 128 -0.28 -4.87 16.26
CA LEU A 128 -0.25 -5.74 17.44
C LEU A 128 -1.53 -5.59 18.28
N ALA A 129 -2.02 -4.38 18.45
CA ALA A 129 -3.28 -4.13 19.16
C ALA A 129 -4.47 -4.82 18.47
N TRP A 130 -4.50 -4.80 17.16
CA TRP A 130 -5.50 -5.53 16.37
C TRP A 130 -5.43 -7.04 16.66
N ASN A 131 -4.25 -7.63 16.62
CA ASN A 131 -4.05 -9.04 16.91
C ASN A 131 -4.47 -9.40 18.36
N ASP A 132 -4.18 -8.51 19.30
CA ASP A 132 -4.53 -8.63 20.73
C ASP A 132 -5.99 -8.26 21.01
N LYS A 133 -6.77 -7.87 19.99
CA LYS A 133 -8.16 -7.38 20.12
C LYS A 133 -8.30 -6.18 21.06
N LYS A 134 -7.27 -5.33 21.14
CA LYS A 134 -7.29 -4.08 21.89
C LYS A 134 -7.93 -2.99 21.04
N THR A 135 -8.85 -2.24 21.63
CA THR A 135 -9.59 -1.17 20.96
C THR A 135 -9.18 0.25 21.39
N ASP A 136 -8.37 0.36 22.45
CA ASP A 136 -7.93 1.65 22.95
C ASP A 136 -6.70 2.17 22.18
N ILE A 137 -6.96 2.65 20.98
CA ILE A 137 -5.95 3.25 20.08
C ILE A 137 -5.40 4.55 20.68
N GLY A 138 -6.21 5.29 21.46
CA GLY A 138 -5.80 6.52 22.11
C GLY A 138 -4.63 6.29 23.09
N SER A 139 -4.72 5.28 23.94
CA SER A 139 -3.62 4.90 24.86
C SER A 139 -2.38 4.42 24.11
N ILE A 140 -2.55 3.69 23.02
CA ILE A 140 -1.42 3.23 22.19
C ILE A 140 -0.70 4.44 21.60
N TYR A 141 -1.44 5.40 21.04
CA TYR A 141 -0.87 6.63 20.50
C TYR A 141 -0.15 7.43 21.57
N ALA A 142 -0.80 7.71 22.72
CA ALA A 142 -0.20 8.44 23.82
C ALA A 142 1.11 7.81 24.32
N GLY A 143 1.19 6.48 24.32
CA GLY A 143 2.39 5.74 24.71
C GLY A 143 3.58 5.90 23.75
N VAL A 144 3.37 6.32 22.51
CA VAL A 144 4.43 6.44 21.50
C VAL A 144 4.60 7.87 20.96
N GLU A 145 3.70 8.78 21.24
CA GLU A 145 3.68 10.14 20.69
C GLU A 145 5.03 10.85 20.80
N LYS A 146 5.62 10.85 22.02
CA LYS A 146 6.92 11.51 22.27
C LYS A 146 8.05 10.92 21.41
N VAL A 147 8.05 9.60 21.24
CA VAL A 147 9.07 8.91 20.41
C VAL A 147 8.83 9.21 18.95
N ALA A 148 7.58 9.14 18.50
CA ALA A 148 7.22 9.43 17.11
C ALA A 148 7.59 10.87 16.71
N ARG A 149 7.31 11.86 17.56
CA ARG A 149 7.69 13.26 17.33
C ARG A 149 9.20 13.42 17.21
N ARG A 150 9.96 12.83 18.15
CA ARG A 150 11.43 12.86 18.10
C ARG A 150 11.96 12.23 16.80
N ASP A 151 11.41 11.09 16.40
CA ASP A 151 11.85 10.39 15.19
C ASP A 151 11.50 11.22 13.93
N MET A 152 10.35 11.89 13.92
CA MET A 152 9.95 12.83 12.87
C MET A 152 10.91 14.03 12.78
N GLU A 153 11.22 14.68 13.90
CA GLU A 153 12.15 15.80 13.97
C GLU A 153 13.54 15.41 13.49
N LYS A 154 14.02 14.23 13.92
CA LYS A 154 15.30 13.69 13.45
C LYS A 154 15.28 13.41 11.94
N CYS A 155 14.17 12.91 11.41
CA CYS A 155 14.04 12.71 9.98
C CYS A 155 14.05 14.05 9.22
N ALA A 156 13.29 15.05 9.69
CA ALA A 156 13.23 16.38 9.08
C ALA A 156 14.62 17.05 9.03
N SER A 157 15.41 16.94 10.10
CA SER A 157 16.77 17.54 10.17
C SER A 157 17.78 16.95 9.18
N LEU A 158 17.46 15.84 8.51
CA LEU A 158 18.31 15.29 7.45
C LEU A 158 18.14 15.99 6.09
N PHE A 159 17.12 16.83 5.97
CA PHE A 159 16.78 17.55 4.74
C PHE A 159 17.03 19.06 4.86
N GLU A 160 17.50 19.54 5.99
CA GLU A 160 17.98 20.90 6.25
C GLU A 160 19.51 21.00 6.00
#